data_ed50ddae8ef554031a4e765d034a0cbd
#
_entry.id   ed50ddae8ef554031a4e765d034a0cbd
#
_cell.length_a   1.000
_cell.length_b   1.000
_cell.length_c   1.000
_cell.angle_alpha   90.00
_cell.angle_beta   90.00
_cell.angle_gamma   90.00
#
_symmetry.space_group_name_H-M   'P 1'
#
loop_
_entity.id
_entity.type
_entity.pdbx_description
1 polymer ?
#
loop_
_entity_poly.entity_id
_entity_poly.type
_entity_poly.pdbx_seq_one_letter_code
_entity_poly.pdbx_strand_id
1 'polypeptide(L)'
;MDTLLNKIKSNRDIRETTLNIYKNMLNRLANILDVDFSMEMFSTKKTEILEYLNTLSNSVKKKMVSSIMVAISPEKNKPLEKYSSLYDTLKIMLNKENGIYLESVANNKKSSKDESNWSTMIELHKVRETLFKHIKAKGYDLKKDKGIENKKDFFLIQKYLIASLYTLLPPRRLIYADMKIVNKKEFDALSEKQKEENAYLVNVNKSRKYFYYGKESDKSSTEEPVKI
;
A
#
# COMPACT_ATOMS: atom_id res chain seq x y z
N MET A 1 -17.64 -13.17 16.21
CA MET A 1 -16.61 -12.44 15.44
C MET A 1 -16.11 -11.20 16.18
N ASP A 2 -16.95 -10.25 16.55
CA ASP A 2 -16.51 -8.95 17.11
C ASP A 2 -15.76 -9.08 18.44
N THR A 3 -16.16 -10.01 19.32
CA THR A 3 -15.42 -10.33 20.56
C THR A 3 -13.97 -10.78 20.28
N LEU A 4 -13.77 -11.60 19.25
CA LEU A 4 -12.43 -12.03 18.83
C LEU A 4 -11.60 -10.84 18.29
N LEU A 5 -12.20 -10.00 17.45
CA LEU A 5 -11.51 -8.83 16.89
C LEU A 5 -11.11 -7.84 17.97
N ASN A 6 -11.97 -7.61 18.97
CA ASN A 6 -11.65 -6.78 20.12
C ASN A 6 -10.48 -7.35 20.93
N LYS A 7 -10.46 -8.66 21.14
CA LYS A 7 -9.34 -9.35 21.82
C LYS A 7 -8.04 -9.23 21.03
N ILE A 8 -8.09 -9.36 19.70
CA ILE A 8 -6.93 -9.17 18.84
C ILE A 8 -6.42 -7.72 18.94
N LYS A 9 -7.32 -6.74 18.87
CA LYS A 9 -6.99 -5.32 18.94
C LYS A 9 -6.36 -4.92 20.28
N SER A 10 -6.83 -5.48 21.39
CA SER A 10 -6.27 -5.21 22.72
C SER A 10 -4.87 -5.80 22.93
N ASN A 11 -4.55 -6.89 22.26
CA ASN A 11 -3.29 -7.63 22.44
C ASN A 11 -2.23 -7.37 21.35
N ARG A 12 -2.61 -6.62 20.31
CA ARG A 12 -1.74 -6.34 19.16
C ARG A 12 -1.94 -4.91 18.69
N ASP A 13 -0.84 -4.23 18.40
CA ASP A 13 -0.88 -2.94 17.72
C ASP A 13 -1.20 -3.15 16.22
N ILE A 14 -2.49 -3.19 15.90
CA ILE A 14 -2.99 -3.46 14.55
C ILE A 14 -3.94 -2.34 14.12
N ARG A 15 -3.71 -1.82 12.90
CA ARG A 15 -4.58 -0.80 12.29
C ARG A 15 -5.98 -1.38 12.01
N GLU A 16 -7.01 -0.54 12.11
CA GLU A 16 -8.41 -0.90 11.83
C GLU A 16 -8.60 -1.53 10.45
N THR A 17 -7.90 -1.00 9.44
CA THR A 17 -7.90 -1.56 8.08
C THR A 17 -7.41 -3.01 8.02
N THR A 18 -6.42 -3.36 8.84
CA THR A 18 -5.90 -4.74 8.93
C THR A 18 -6.88 -5.66 9.63
N LEU A 19 -7.54 -5.19 10.70
CA LEU A 19 -8.59 -5.95 11.38
C LEU A 19 -9.76 -6.25 10.45
N ASN A 20 -10.16 -5.29 9.62
CA ASN A 20 -11.20 -5.49 8.61
C ASN A 20 -10.81 -6.53 7.56
N ILE A 21 -9.53 -6.59 7.17
CA ILE A 21 -9.03 -7.66 6.29
C ILE A 21 -9.17 -9.01 6.97
N TYR A 22 -8.78 -9.14 8.23
CA TYR A 22 -8.92 -10.40 8.98
C TYR A 22 -10.39 -10.79 9.11
N LYS A 23 -11.28 -9.87 9.48
CA LYS A 23 -12.73 -10.11 9.53
C LYS A 23 -13.27 -10.67 8.21
N ASN A 24 -12.94 -10.01 7.11
CA ASN A 24 -13.40 -10.41 5.78
C ASN A 24 -12.85 -11.78 5.36
N MET A 25 -11.58 -12.08 5.66
CA MET A 25 -10.99 -13.38 5.35
C MET A 25 -11.62 -14.51 6.17
N LEU A 26 -11.86 -14.29 7.47
CA LEU A 26 -12.46 -15.27 8.35
C LEU A 26 -13.93 -15.54 7.99
N ASN A 27 -14.71 -14.51 7.67
CA ASN A 27 -16.08 -14.65 7.18
C ASN A 27 -16.12 -15.41 5.84
N ARG A 28 -15.21 -15.09 4.92
CA ARG A 28 -15.08 -15.80 3.66
C ARG A 28 -14.78 -17.30 3.89
N LEU A 29 -13.89 -17.61 4.82
CA LEU A 29 -13.56 -18.98 5.16
C LEU A 29 -14.80 -19.74 5.70
N ALA A 30 -15.53 -19.14 6.65
CA ALA A 30 -16.74 -19.72 7.22
C ALA A 30 -17.81 -19.99 6.14
N ASN A 31 -18.04 -19.02 5.24
CA ASN A 31 -18.97 -19.19 4.13
C ASN A 31 -18.58 -20.34 3.18
N ILE A 32 -17.29 -20.51 2.89
CA ILE A 32 -16.81 -21.58 2.00
C ILE A 32 -16.98 -22.96 2.66
N LEU A 33 -16.81 -23.02 3.97
CA LEU A 33 -17.00 -24.25 4.74
C LEU A 33 -18.48 -24.52 5.07
N ASP A 34 -19.38 -23.64 4.64
CA ASP A 34 -20.83 -23.70 4.92
C ASP A 34 -21.13 -23.83 6.42
N VAL A 35 -20.48 -22.98 7.23
CA VAL A 35 -20.66 -22.95 8.69
C VAL A 35 -20.71 -21.50 9.18
N ASP A 36 -21.40 -21.30 10.31
CA ASP A 36 -21.27 -20.04 11.04
C ASP A 36 -19.88 -19.89 11.65
N PHE A 37 -19.35 -18.67 11.61
CA PHE A 37 -18.04 -18.43 12.19
C PHE A 37 -18.04 -18.73 13.70
N SER A 38 -17.24 -19.69 14.10
CA SER A 38 -16.93 -20.01 15.48
C SER A 38 -15.46 -20.38 15.63
N MET A 39 -14.90 -20.24 16.82
CA MET A 39 -13.52 -20.73 17.07
C MET A 39 -13.41 -22.24 16.94
N GLU A 40 -14.49 -22.96 17.18
CA GLU A 40 -14.55 -24.42 17.06
C GLU A 40 -14.31 -24.91 15.63
N MET A 41 -14.66 -24.12 14.61
CA MET A 41 -14.43 -24.47 13.21
C MET A 41 -12.96 -24.80 12.91
N PHE A 42 -12.01 -24.16 13.61
CA PHE A 42 -10.58 -24.41 13.41
C PHE A 42 -10.11 -25.79 13.89
N SER A 43 -10.89 -26.46 14.75
CA SER A 43 -10.61 -27.83 15.16
C SER A 43 -11.48 -28.83 14.40
N THR A 44 -12.77 -28.57 14.21
CA THR A 44 -13.71 -29.46 13.56
C THR A 44 -13.52 -29.56 12.05
N LYS A 45 -13.09 -28.47 11.42
CA LYS A 45 -12.89 -28.33 9.96
C LYS A 45 -11.43 -28.17 9.56
N LYS A 46 -10.49 -28.66 10.38
CA LYS A 46 -9.05 -28.50 10.14
C LYS A 46 -8.61 -29.00 8.78
N THR A 47 -9.07 -30.19 8.38
CA THR A 47 -8.68 -30.83 7.11
C THR A 47 -9.18 -30.00 5.92
N GLU A 48 -10.47 -29.68 5.94
CA GLU A 48 -11.11 -28.89 4.87
C GLU A 48 -10.48 -27.47 4.74
N ILE A 49 -10.08 -26.87 5.87
CA ILE A 49 -9.35 -25.60 5.87
C ILE A 49 -8.00 -25.74 5.14
N LEU A 50 -7.22 -26.78 5.46
CA LEU A 50 -5.92 -27.00 4.85
C LEU A 50 -6.03 -27.33 3.35
N GLU A 51 -7.01 -28.14 2.96
CA GLU A 51 -7.31 -28.41 1.55
C GLU A 51 -7.66 -27.13 0.81
N TYR A 52 -8.60 -26.34 1.34
CA TYR A 52 -8.99 -25.07 0.74
C TYR A 52 -7.80 -24.09 0.59
N LEU A 53 -6.94 -23.98 1.60
CA LEU A 53 -5.75 -23.13 1.52
C LEU A 53 -4.82 -23.53 0.37
N ASN A 54 -4.76 -24.81 0.02
CA ASN A 54 -3.93 -25.28 -1.10
C ASN A 54 -4.50 -24.93 -2.48
N THR A 55 -5.79 -24.62 -2.59
CA THR A 55 -6.41 -24.17 -3.85
C THR A 55 -6.19 -22.68 -4.12
N LEU A 56 -5.75 -21.92 -3.12
CA LEU A 56 -5.62 -20.46 -3.23
C LEU A 56 -4.33 -20.02 -3.92
N SER A 57 -4.41 -18.92 -4.65
CA SER A 57 -3.22 -18.22 -5.13
C SER A 57 -2.38 -17.71 -3.95
N ASN A 58 -1.05 -17.60 -4.11
CA ASN A 58 -0.10 -17.25 -3.06
C ASN A 58 -0.49 -15.98 -2.29
N SER A 59 -0.93 -14.94 -2.98
CA SER A 59 -1.33 -13.68 -2.34
C SER A 59 -2.56 -13.83 -1.43
N VAL A 60 -3.58 -14.57 -1.88
CA VAL A 60 -4.81 -14.81 -1.12
C VAL A 60 -4.53 -15.79 0.01
N LYS A 61 -3.74 -16.84 -0.25
CA LYS A 61 -3.28 -17.83 0.74
C LYS A 61 -2.60 -17.15 1.92
N LYS A 62 -1.61 -16.28 1.66
CA LYS A 62 -0.91 -15.52 2.73
C LYS A 62 -1.87 -14.73 3.62
N LYS A 63 -2.82 -14.01 3.00
CA LYS A 63 -3.83 -13.25 3.77
C LYS A 63 -4.72 -14.16 4.62
N MET A 64 -5.20 -15.26 4.05
CA MET A 64 -6.05 -16.22 4.74
C MET A 64 -5.31 -16.90 5.89
N VAL A 65 -4.11 -17.41 5.63
CA VAL A 65 -3.25 -18.05 6.64
C VAL A 65 -2.96 -17.08 7.78
N SER A 66 -2.56 -15.84 7.47
CA SER A 66 -2.30 -14.80 8.49
C SER A 66 -3.56 -14.50 9.32
N SER A 67 -4.74 -14.44 8.69
CA SER A 67 -6.00 -14.19 9.40
C SER A 67 -6.36 -15.32 10.36
N ILE A 68 -6.20 -16.59 9.93
CA ILE A 68 -6.42 -17.76 10.78
C ILE A 68 -5.41 -17.77 11.93
N MET A 69 -4.12 -17.58 11.65
CA MET A 69 -3.07 -17.56 12.68
C MET A 69 -3.34 -16.51 13.75
N VAL A 70 -3.78 -15.32 13.35
CA VAL A 70 -4.12 -14.24 14.30
C VAL A 70 -5.37 -14.61 15.12
N ALA A 71 -6.37 -15.26 14.51
CA ALA A 71 -7.57 -15.68 15.22
C ALA A 71 -7.27 -16.73 16.31
N ILE A 72 -6.45 -17.74 15.99
CA ILE A 72 -6.08 -18.81 16.94
C ILE A 72 -4.92 -18.44 17.87
N SER A 73 -4.26 -17.31 17.64
CA SER A 73 -3.19 -16.76 18.48
C SER A 73 -3.45 -15.26 18.71
N PRO A 74 -4.47 -14.87 19.49
CA PRO A 74 -4.82 -13.47 19.73
C PRO A 74 -3.65 -12.67 20.32
N GLU A 75 -2.83 -13.28 21.17
CA GLU A 75 -1.54 -12.76 21.61
C GLU A 75 -0.46 -13.13 20.58
N LYS A 76 0.47 -12.20 20.33
CA LYS A 76 1.51 -12.39 19.34
C LYS A 76 2.39 -13.63 19.67
N ASN A 77 2.45 -14.58 18.75
CA ASN A 77 3.23 -15.83 18.85
C ASN A 77 2.84 -16.76 20.00
N LYS A 78 1.64 -16.60 20.58
CA LYS A 78 1.11 -17.47 21.62
C LYS A 78 -0.20 -18.09 21.16
N PRO A 79 -0.16 -19.20 20.42
CA PRO A 79 -1.38 -19.90 20.01
C PRO A 79 -2.13 -20.44 21.23
N LEU A 80 -3.45 -20.48 21.12
CA LEU A 80 -4.26 -21.20 22.09
C LEU A 80 -3.91 -22.68 22.00
N GLU A 81 -3.69 -23.35 23.14
CA GLU A 81 -3.20 -24.73 23.24
C GLU A 81 -3.95 -25.70 22.31
N LYS A 82 -5.26 -25.60 22.31
CA LYS A 82 -6.16 -26.40 21.45
C LYS A 82 -5.83 -26.30 19.95
N TYR A 83 -5.20 -25.19 19.49
CA TYR A 83 -4.91 -24.94 18.07
C TYR A 83 -3.41 -24.94 17.74
N SER A 84 -2.55 -25.33 18.68
CA SER A 84 -1.09 -25.30 18.49
C SER A 84 -0.65 -26.07 17.23
N SER A 85 -1.17 -27.29 17.03
CA SER A 85 -0.85 -28.11 15.85
C SER A 85 -1.29 -27.46 14.52
N LEU A 86 -2.45 -26.79 14.50
CA LEU A 86 -2.87 -26.04 13.31
C LEU A 86 -1.96 -24.81 13.10
N TYR A 87 -1.64 -24.09 14.17
CA TYR A 87 -0.76 -22.93 14.11
C TYR A 87 0.61 -23.27 13.52
N ASP A 88 1.22 -24.37 13.97
CA ASP A 88 2.53 -24.81 13.46
C ASP A 88 2.46 -25.17 11.97
N THR A 89 1.42 -25.88 11.56
CA THR A 89 1.19 -26.19 10.14
C THR A 89 1.06 -24.92 9.30
N LEU A 90 0.26 -23.95 9.75
CA LEU A 90 0.08 -22.68 9.06
C LEU A 90 1.36 -21.85 9.03
N LYS A 91 2.17 -21.88 10.08
CA LYS A 91 3.47 -21.20 10.16
C LYS A 91 4.44 -21.76 9.12
N ILE A 92 4.50 -23.09 8.97
CA ILE A 92 5.31 -23.75 7.93
C ILE A 92 4.84 -23.31 6.54
N MET A 93 3.52 -23.33 6.28
CA MET A 93 2.95 -22.88 5.01
C MET A 93 3.32 -21.41 4.72
N LEU A 94 3.17 -20.52 5.69
CA LEU A 94 3.49 -19.11 5.53
C LEU A 94 4.97 -18.87 5.25
N ASN A 95 5.85 -19.57 5.95
CA ASN A 95 7.30 -19.47 5.75
C ASN A 95 7.71 -19.96 4.34
N LYS A 96 7.12 -21.05 3.87
CA LYS A 96 7.34 -21.55 2.50
C LYS A 96 6.95 -20.50 1.45
N GLU A 97 5.74 -19.94 1.57
CA GLU A 97 5.26 -18.91 0.64
C GLU A 97 6.09 -17.62 0.70
N ASN A 98 6.59 -17.25 1.89
CA ASN A 98 7.50 -16.11 2.06
C ASN A 98 8.86 -16.40 1.43
N GLY A 99 9.38 -17.62 1.56
CA GLY A 99 10.62 -18.04 0.91
C GLY A 99 10.55 -17.92 -0.61
N ILE A 100 9.49 -18.45 -1.23
CA ILE A 100 9.24 -18.33 -2.67
C ILE A 100 9.17 -16.86 -3.12
N TYR A 101 8.47 -16.02 -2.35
CA TYR A 101 8.38 -14.59 -2.64
C TYR A 101 9.75 -13.90 -2.56
N LEU A 102 10.51 -14.13 -1.48
CA LEU A 102 11.83 -13.54 -1.30
C LEU A 102 12.80 -13.98 -2.41
N GLU A 103 12.76 -15.24 -2.80
CA GLU A 103 13.55 -15.76 -3.91
C GLU A 103 13.16 -15.09 -5.25
N SER A 104 11.86 -14.90 -5.50
CA SER A 104 11.40 -14.22 -6.70
C SER A 104 11.84 -12.75 -6.76
N VAL A 105 11.84 -12.06 -5.60
CA VAL A 105 12.32 -10.68 -5.48
C VAL A 105 13.85 -10.62 -5.65
N ALA A 106 14.58 -11.50 -4.98
CA ALA A 106 16.05 -11.56 -5.09
C ALA A 106 16.53 -11.83 -6.53
N ASN A 107 15.81 -12.68 -7.25
CA ASN A 107 16.09 -13.00 -8.64
C ASN A 107 15.51 -12.00 -9.66
N ASN A 108 14.86 -10.92 -9.21
CA ASN A 108 14.16 -9.94 -10.06
C ASN A 108 13.22 -10.59 -11.10
N LYS A 109 12.63 -11.74 -10.76
CA LYS A 109 11.72 -12.46 -11.67
C LYS A 109 10.41 -11.67 -11.80
N LYS A 110 10.13 -11.22 -13.00
CA LYS A 110 8.87 -10.60 -13.35
C LYS A 110 7.86 -11.70 -13.71
N SER A 111 6.59 -11.48 -13.36
CA SER A 111 5.53 -12.30 -13.93
C SER A 111 5.30 -11.93 -15.39
N SER A 112 4.68 -12.82 -16.19
CA SER A 112 4.31 -12.51 -17.59
C SER A 112 3.45 -11.24 -17.68
N LYS A 113 2.63 -10.99 -16.69
CA LYS A 113 1.82 -9.77 -16.58
C LYS A 113 2.68 -8.54 -16.29
N ASP A 114 3.69 -8.67 -15.46
CA ASP A 114 4.61 -7.56 -15.15
C ASP A 114 5.47 -7.25 -16.39
N GLU A 115 5.94 -8.26 -17.12
CA GLU A 115 6.70 -8.08 -18.37
C GLU A 115 5.88 -7.34 -19.43
N SER A 116 4.62 -7.72 -19.62
CA SER A 116 3.73 -7.06 -20.60
C SER A 116 3.41 -5.61 -20.27
N ASN A 117 3.46 -5.22 -18.97
CA ASN A 117 3.18 -3.87 -18.49
C ASN A 117 4.46 -3.09 -18.13
N TRP A 118 5.63 -3.67 -18.31
CA TRP A 118 6.88 -3.03 -17.96
C TRP A 118 7.27 -1.97 -18.98
N SER A 119 7.59 -0.77 -18.46
CA SER A 119 8.18 0.30 -19.25
C SER A 119 9.55 0.66 -18.68
N THR A 120 10.49 0.93 -19.55
CA THR A 120 11.81 1.42 -19.15
C THR A 120 11.74 2.90 -18.74
N MET A 121 12.69 3.37 -17.94
CA MET A 121 12.80 4.80 -17.62
C MET A 121 12.95 5.66 -18.88
N ILE A 122 13.63 5.16 -19.91
CA ILE A 122 13.80 5.85 -21.21
C ILE A 122 12.43 6.05 -21.88
N GLU A 123 11.58 5.02 -21.89
CA GLU A 123 10.23 5.12 -22.45
C GLU A 123 9.35 6.09 -21.64
N LEU A 124 9.42 6.03 -20.32
CA LEU A 124 8.69 6.97 -19.46
C LEU A 124 9.13 8.43 -19.70
N HIS A 125 10.43 8.67 -19.88
CA HIS A 125 10.93 9.97 -20.28
C HIS A 125 10.39 10.42 -21.65
N LYS A 126 10.34 9.54 -22.65
CA LYS A 126 9.76 9.84 -23.97
C LYS A 126 8.26 10.17 -23.86
N VAL A 127 7.52 9.43 -23.05
CA VAL A 127 6.09 9.74 -22.79
C VAL A 127 5.94 11.14 -22.18
N ARG A 128 6.74 11.47 -21.17
CA ARG A 128 6.72 12.83 -20.57
C ARG A 128 7.00 13.92 -21.59
N GLU A 129 8.05 13.76 -22.39
CA GLU A 129 8.41 14.71 -23.46
C GLU A 129 7.28 14.89 -24.50
N THR A 130 6.64 13.79 -24.90
CA THR A 130 5.49 13.81 -25.81
C THR A 130 4.31 14.59 -25.20
N LEU A 131 3.97 14.31 -23.93
CA LEU A 131 2.93 15.05 -23.22
C LEU A 131 3.25 16.54 -23.16
N PHE A 132 4.50 16.92 -22.88
CA PHE A 132 4.92 18.30 -22.84
C PHE A 132 4.79 19.02 -24.21
N LYS A 133 5.17 18.34 -25.31
CA LYS A 133 4.98 18.86 -26.67
C LYS A 133 3.51 19.11 -26.98
N HIS A 134 2.61 18.18 -26.58
CA HIS A 134 1.16 18.34 -26.77
C HIS A 134 0.60 19.54 -25.98
N ILE A 135 1.05 19.71 -24.73
CA ILE A 135 0.66 20.87 -23.90
C ILE A 135 1.07 22.18 -24.57
N LYS A 136 2.33 22.27 -25.05
CA LYS A 136 2.82 23.45 -25.77
C LYS A 136 2.05 23.70 -27.07
N ALA A 137 1.79 22.67 -27.86
CA ALA A 137 1.04 22.79 -29.12
C ALA A 137 -0.38 23.32 -28.91
N LYS A 138 -0.97 23.10 -27.73
CA LYS A 138 -2.28 23.67 -27.34
C LYS A 138 -2.18 25.11 -26.78
N GLY A 139 -0.98 25.69 -26.76
CA GLY A 139 -0.76 27.06 -26.28
C GLY A 139 -0.75 27.21 -24.75
N TYR A 140 -0.75 26.12 -23.98
CA TYR A 140 -0.63 26.20 -22.54
C TYR A 140 0.80 26.53 -22.12
N ASP A 141 0.95 27.60 -21.37
CA ASP A 141 2.21 27.95 -20.69
C ASP A 141 2.08 27.59 -19.21
N LEU A 142 2.76 26.50 -18.80
CA LEU A 142 2.72 26.00 -17.42
C LEU A 142 3.31 26.98 -16.39
N LYS A 143 3.95 28.07 -16.84
CA LYS A 143 4.46 29.13 -15.97
C LYS A 143 3.44 30.26 -15.75
N LYS A 144 2.37 30.27 -16.53
CA LYS A 144 1.33 31.29 -16.45
C LYS A 144 0.07 30.65 -15.90
N ASP A 145 -0.55 31.34 -14.97
CA ASP A 145 -1.81 30.93 -14.34
C ASP A 145 -2.99 31.21 -15.29
N LYS A 146 -3.02 30.49 -16.41
CA LYS A 146 -4.18 30.47 -17.29
C LYS A 146 -5.03 29.26 -16.93
N GLY A 147 -6.29 29.51 -16.60
CA GLY A 147 -7.27 28.47 -16.29
C GLY A 147 -7.35 27.42 -17.40
N ILE A 148 -7.55 26.16 -17.00
CA ILE A 148 -7.76 25.04 -17.93
C ILE A 148 -9.25 24.98 -18.21
N GLU A 149 -9.65 25.28 -19.44
CA GLU A 149 -11.05 25.46 -19.81
C GLU A 149 -11.81 24.14 -20.00
N ASN A 150 -11.11 23.05 -20.32
CA ASN A 150 -11.77 21.79 -20.58
C ASN A 150 -11.14 20.60 -19.85
N LYS A 151 -11.97 19.58 -19.59
CA LYS A 151 -11.59 18.37 -18.85
C LYS A 151 -10.50 17.55 -19.55
N LYS A 152 -10.45 17.54 -20.89
CA LYS A 152 -9.43 16.77 -21.64
C LYS A 152 -8.05 17.37 -21.45
N ASP A 153 -7.95 18.69 -21.47
CA ASP A 153 -6.70 19.40 -21.28
C ASP A 153 -6.24 19.35 -19.83
N PHE A 154 -7.19 19.38 -18.88
CA PHE A 154 -6.88 19.09 -17.47
C PHE A 154 -6.21 17.72 -17.31
N PHE A 155 -6.78 16.67 -17.89
CA PHE A 155 -6.19 15.34 -17.82
C PHE A 155 -4.84 15.24 -18.55
N LEU A 156 -4.64 15.98 -19.64
CA LEU A 156 -3.34 16.03 -20.32
C LEU A 156 -2.25 16.62 -19.40
N ILE A 157 -2.56 17.71 -18.73
CA ILE A 157 -1.63 18.36 -17.78
C ILE A 157 -1.41 17.49 -16.56
N GLN A 158 -2.46 16.86 -16.03
CA GLN A 158 -2.36 15.91 -14.92
C GLN A 158 -1.45 14.71 -15.24
N LYS A 159 -1.60 14.12 -16.44
CA LYS A 159 -0.73 13.03 -16.91
C LYS A 159 0.74 13.48 -17.01
N TYR A 160 0.97 14.68 -17.52
CA TYR A 160 2.32 15.26 -17.59
C TYR A 160 2.90 15.48 -16.19
N LEU A 161 2.11 16.00 -15.25
CA LEU A 161 2.53 16.19 -13.85
C LEU A 161 2.93 14.86 -13.22
N ILE A 162 2.09 13.84 -13.34
CA ILE A 162 2.37 12.50 -12.81
C ILE A 162 3.65 11.95 -13.44
N ALA A 163 3.77 11.97 -14.78
CA ALA A 163 4.97 11.50 -15.46
C ALA A 163 6.23 12.25 -14.99
N SER A 164 6.13 13.56 -14.75
CA SER A 164 7.24 14.38 -14.25
C SER A 164 7.64 14.02 -12.83
N LEU A 165 6.67 13.85 -11.92
CA LEU A 165 6.94 13.47 -10.52
C LEU A 165 7.63 12.11 -10.42
N TYR A 166 7.25 11.14 -11.26
CA TYR A 166 7.80 9.78 -11.19
C TYR A 166 9.05 9.56 -12.07
N THR A 167 9.41 10.50 -12.95
CA THR A 167 10.63 10.41 -13.77
C THR A 167 11.73 11.36 -13.34
N LEU A 168 11.42 12.44 -12.63
CA LEU A 168 12.39 13.46 -12.22
C LEU A 168 12.71 13.40 -10.73
N LEU A 169 11.85 12.77 -9.94
CA LEU A 169 11.99 12.63 -8.50
C LEU A 169 12.01 11.16 -8.11
N PRO A 170 12.53 10.80 -6.93
CA PRO A 170 12.42 9.44 -6.42
C PRO A 170 10.96 9.00 -6.38
N PRO A 171 10.62 7.82 -6.94
CA PRO A 171 9.25 7.35 -6.99
C PRO A 171 8.72 7.14 -5.56
N ARG A 172 7.66 7.85 -5.23
CA ARG A 172 6.94 7.73 -3.97
C ARG A 172 5.56 7.15 -4.26
N ARG A 173 5.01 6.27 -3.42
CA ARG A 173 3.70 5.63 -3.63
C ARG A 173 2.62 6.69 -3.94
N LEU A 174 1.53 6.76 -3.19
CA LEU A 174 0.45 7.75 -3.41
C LEU A 174 0.69 9.10 -2.73
N ILE A 175 1.87 9.36 -2.20
CA ILE A 175 2.19 10.58 -1.43
C ILE A 175 1.93 11.85 -2.22
N TYR A 176 2.22 11.84 -3.51
CA TYR A 176 1.98 13.01 -4.37
C TYR A 176 0.50 13.33 -4.57
N ALA A 177 -0.41 12.33 -4.39
CA ALA A 177 -1.85 12.55 -4.54
C ALA A 177 -2.44 13.32 -3.35
N ASP A 178 -1.92 13.08 -2.14
CA ASP A 178 -2.41 13.67 -0.90
C ASP A 178 -1.54 14.83 -0.40
N MET A 179 -0.52 15.22 -1.19
CA MET A 179 0.41 16.27 -0.84
C MET A 179 -0.25 17.63 -0.71
N LYS A 180 -0.03 18.30 0.39
CA LYS A 180 -0.56 19.64 0.67
C LYS A 180 0.39 20.71 0.12
N ILE A 181 -0.16 21.70 -0.56
CA ILE A 181 0.61 22.85 -1.07
C ILE A 181 0.42 24.01 -0.10
N VAL A 182 1.50 24.47 0.49
CA VAL A 182 1.48 25.54 1.51
C VAL A 182 2.60 26.56 1.24
N ASN A 183 2.42 27.79 1.72
CA ASN A 183 3.55 28.72 1.76
C ASN A 183 4.44 28.46 3.00
N LYS A 184 5.63 29.06 3.01
CA LYS A 184 6.60 28.87 4.09
C LYS A 184 6.05 29.28 5.45
N LYS A 185 5.29 30.40 5.52
CA LYS A 185 4.71 30.91 6.77
C LYS A 185 3.66 29.95 7.33
N GLU A 186 2.79 29.42 6.45
CA GLU A 186 1.79 28.42 6.82
C GLU A 186 2.46 27.13 7.31
N PHE A 187 3.51 26.67 6.60
CA PHE A 187 4.25 25.47 6.99
C PHE A 187 4.92 25.62 8.36
N ASP A 188 5.54 26.80 8.65
CA ASP A 188 6.19 27.03 9.92
C ASP A 188 5.22 27.09 11.09
N ALA A 189 3.97 27.48 10.84
CA ALA A 189 2.90 27.53 11.84
C ALA A 189 2.28 26.15 12.14
N LEU A 190 2.60 25.10 11.37
CA LEU A 190 2.09 23.75 11.61
C LEU A 190 2.71 23.15 12.87
N SER A 191 1.92 22.38 13.61
CA SER A 191 2.44 21.55 14.70
C SER A 191 3.36 20.44 14.17
N GLU A 192 4.30 19.96 14.97
CA GLU A 192 5.19 18.85 14.60
C GLU A 192 4.39 17.59 14.19
N LYS A 193 3.31 17.30 14.90
CA LYS A 193 2.40 16.20 14.55
C LYS A 193 1.83 16.34 13.13
N GLN A 194 1.36 17.53 12.76
CA GLN A 194 0.83 17.78 11.41
C GLN A 194 1.91 17.62 10.34
N LYS A 195 3.16 18.03 10.64
CA LYS A 195 4.30 17.85 9.74
C LYS A 195 4.67 16.38 9.58
N GLU A 196 4.64 15.60 10.65
CA GLU A 196 4.97 14.17 10.61
C GLU A 196 3.94 13.32 9.87
N GLU A 197 2.66 13.63 10.02
CA GLU A 197 1.55 12.88 9.43
C GLU A 197 1.36 13.12 7.93
N ASN A 198 1.90 14.21 7.35
CA ASN A 198 1.58 14.64 6.00
C ASN A 198 2.83 14.92 5.15
N ALA A 199 2.62 14.94 3.84
CA ALA A 199 3.60 15.46 2.88
C ALA A 199 3.19 16.85 2.39
N TYR A 200 4.19 17.70 2.13
CA TYR A 200 3.98 19.09 1.74
C TYR A 200 4.87 19.50 0.58
N LEU A 201 4.31 20.26 -0.38
CA LEU A 201 5.06 21.12 -1.27
C LEU A 201 5.07 22.52 -0.67
N VAL A 202 6.24 22.96 -0.18
CA VAL A 202 6.39 24.24 0.51
C VAL A 202 6.91 25.30 -0.44
N ASN A 203 6.10 26.33 -0.68
CA ASN A 203 6.47 27.50 -1.47
C ASN A 203 7.17 28.53 -0.57
N VAL A 204 8.47 28.70 -0.73
CA VAL A 204 9.23 29.74 0.00
C VAL A 204 9.09 31.10 -0.69
N ASN A 205 9.25 31.12 -2.01
CA ASN A 205 9.02 32.26 -2.88
C ASN A 205 8.80 31.80 -4.34
N LYS A 206 8.72 32.72 -5.31
CA LYS A 206 8.45 32.39 -6.72
C LYS A 206 9.44 31.40 -7.34
N SER A 207 10.70 31.42 -6.88
CA SER A 207 11.80 30.61 -7.46
C SER A 207 12.25 29.46 -6.56
N ARG A 208 11.84 29.42 -5.29
CA ARG A 208 12.30 28.42 -4.33
C ARG A 208 11.14 27.65 -3.73
N LYS A 209 11.17 26.35 -3.95
CA LYS A 209 10.21 25.38 -3.41
C LYS A 209 10.96 24.16 -2.89
N TYR A 210 10.36 23.39 -1.99
CA TYR A 210 10.90 22.09 -1.59
C TYR A 210 9.77 21.14 -1.20
N PHE A 211 10.03 19.86 -1.35
CA PHE A 211 9.16 18.81 -0.81
C PHE A 211 9.56 18.50 0.63
N TYR A 212 8.56 18.35 1.47
CA TYR A 212 8.72 17.85 2.82
C TYR A 212 7.88 16.59 2.97
N TYR A 213 8.49 15.53 3.44
CA TYR A 213 7.84 14.24 3.66
C TYR A 213 7.85 13.95 5.15
N GLY A 214 6.66 13.96 5.79
CA GLY A 214 6.53 13.57 7.18
C GLY A 214 6.84 12.08 7.39
N LYS A 215 7.41 11.71 8.52
CA LYS A 215 7.82 10.33 8.84
C LYS A 215 6.69 9.32 8.73
N GLU A 216 5.46 9.73 9.04
CA GLU A 216 4.28 8.87 8.97
C GLU A 216 3.60 8.89 7.60
N SER A 217 3.86 9.91 6.78
CA SER A 217 3.29 10.03 5.44
C SER A 217 3.86 8.98 4.47
N ASP A 218 5.11 8.56 4.71
CA ASP A 218 5.77 7.51 3.93
C ASP A 218 6.44 6.51 4.87
N LYS A 219 5.98 5.28 4.87
CA LYS A 219 6.56 4.18 5.68
C LYS A 219 8.02 3.85 5.35
N SER A 220 8.54 4.38 4.25
CA SER A 220 9.90 4.17 3.78
C SER A 220 10.81 5.38 3.96
N SER A 221 10.29 6.53 4.43
CA SER A 221 11.09 7.76 4.48
C SER A 221 11.84 7.88 5.81
N THR A 222 13.13 7.63 5.73
CA THR A 222 14.13 8.09 6.70
C THR A 222 14.85 9.37 6.19
N GLU A 223 14.34 10.01 5.16
CA GLU A 223 15.08 11.01 4.38
C GLU A 223 14.73 12.45 4.76
N GLU A 224 15.75 13.32 4.70
CA GLU A 224 15.63 14.76 4.86
C GLU A 224 14.81 15.40 3.72
N PRO A 225 14.29 16.64 3.92
CA PRO A 225 13.55 17.38 2.90
C PRO A 225 14.34 17.53 1.60
N VAL A 226 13.73 17.13 0.49
CA VAL A 226 14.33 17.28 -0.85
C VAL A 226 14.13 18.73 -1.33
N LYS A 227 15.23 19.45 -1.53
CA LYS A 227 15.21 20.78 -2.17
C LYS A 227 15.08 20.61 -3.68
N ILE A 228 14.22 21.42 -4.29
CA ILE A 228 14.02 21.50 -5.74
C ILE A 228 14.67 22.77 -6.26
#